data_aa21f80bffc276d05243c87ba136c747
#
_entry.id   aa21f80bffc276d05243c87ba136c747
#
_cell.length_a   1.000
_cell.length_b   1.000
_cell.length_c   1.000
_cell.angle_alpha   90.00
_cell.angle_beta   90.00
_cell.angle_gamma   90.00
#
_symmetry.space_group_name_H-M   'P 1'
#
loop_
_entity.id
_entity.type
_entity.pdbx_description
1 polymer ?
#
loop_
_entity_poly.entity_id
_entity_poly.type
_entity_poly.pdbx_seq_one_letter_code
_entity_poly.pdbx_strand_id
1 'polypeptide(L)'
;GPGGQRRRRGRFAMPRKVETVERLDAEGLLPAIWFIFSRNGCDEAMAACRDAGVRLTSQEDRALIRTIAETHTASLSAADLKVLRYDRWVAALEAGVAAHHAGMVPAFKEAVEEAFTLGLIKVVFATETLALGINMPARTVVIDKLTKYTGDGHDFLTPAQFTQLTGR
;
A
#
# COMPACT_ATOMS: atom_id res chain seq x y z
N GLY A 1 4.63 12.74 30.10
CA GLY A 1 5.84 13.12 29.39
C GLY A 1 5.58 13.47 27.93
N PRO A 2 6.47 14.26 27.29
CA PRO A 2 6.25 14.72 25.91
C PRO A 2 6.20 13.61 24.86
N GLY A 3 6.54 12.38 25.19
CA GLY A 3 6.50 11.25 24.25
C GLY A 3 5.11 10.65 23.99
N GLY A 4 4.13 10.95 24.81
CA GLY A 4 2.79 10.36 24.69
C GLY A 4 1.92 11.02 23.62
N GLN A 5 2.18 12.26 23.29
CA GLN A 5 1.36 13.00 22.30
C GLN A 5 1.73 12.70 20.86
N ARG A 6 2.98 12.34 20.56
CA ARG A 6 3.40 11.96 19.20
C ARG A 6 2.82 10.62 18.77
N ARG A 7 2.64 9.68 19.68
CA ARG A 7 2.03 8.38 19.39
C ARG A 7 0.53 8.49 19.10
N ARG A 8 -0.16 9.46 19.71
CA ARG A 8 -1.60 9.67 19.48
C ARG A 8 -1.90 10.27 18.10
N ARG A 9 -1.03 11.15 17.58
CA ARG A 9 -1.22 11.79 16.25
C ARG A 9 -1.01 10.83 15.09
N GLY A 10 -0.01 9.94 15.16
CA GLY A 10 0.18 8.90 14.16
C GLY A 10 -0.97 7.90 14.12
N ARG A 11 -1.65 7.68 15.24
CA ARG A 11 -2.80 6.78 15.32
C ARG A 11 -4.07 7.33 14.67
N PHE A 12 -4.22 8.66 14.54
CA PHE A 12 -5.41 9.27 13.92
C PHE A 12 -5.34 9.30 12.39
N ALA A 13 -4.14 9.41 11.79
CA ALA A 13 -3.98 9.45 10.34
C ALA A 13 -4.18 8.06 9.70
N MET A 14 -3.73 6.98 10.35
CA MET A 14 -3.80 5.62 9.82
C MET A 14 -5.21 5.04 9.81
N PRO A 15 -6.05 5.19 10.88
CA PRO A 15 -7.44 4.76 10.81
C PRO A 15 -8.22 5.41 9.67
N ARG A 16 -7.92 6.66 9.32
CA ARG A 16 -8.56 7.34 8.19
C ARG A 16 -8.21 6.71 6.86
N LYS A 17 -6.95 6.29 6.69
CA LYS A 17 -6.53 5.60 5.47
C LYS A 17 -7.23 4.24 5.34
N VAL A 18 -7.29 3.49 6.42
CA VAL A 18 -8.00 2.20 6.45
C VAL A 18 -9.48 2.39 6.13
N GLU A 19 -10.12 3.36 6.74
CA GLU A 19 -11.53 3.69 6.47
C GLU A 19 -11.74 4.08 5.01
N THR A 20 -10.83 4.86 4.43
CA THR A 20 -10.90 5.24 3.02
C THR A 20 -10.78 4.02 2.11
N VAL A 21 -9.86 3.12 2.40
CA VAL A 21 -9.70 1.87 1.64
C VAL A 21 -10.99 1.05 1.67
N GLU A 22 -11.58 0.89 2.85
CA GLU A 22 -12.83 0.14 3.01
C GLU A 22 -13.99 0.82 2.27
N ARG A 23 -14.02 2.14 2.27
CA ARG A 23 -15.01 2.93 1.55
C ARG A 23 -14.85 2.78 0.04
N LEU A 24 -13.62 2.82 -0.47
CA LEU A 24 -13.36 2.59 -1.88
C LEU A 24 -13.82 1.21 -2.31
N ASP A 25 -13.61 0.21 -1.46
CA ASP A 25 -14.08 -1.15 -1.71
C ASP A 25 -15.61 -1.20 -1.75
N ALA A 26 -16.26 -0.62 -0.75
CA ALA A 26 -17.73 -0.61 -0.66
C ALA A 26 -18.38 0.11 -1.85
N GLU A 27 -17.74 1.13 -2.38
CA GLU A 27 -18.24 1.92 -3.52
C GLU A 27 -17.83 1.35 -4.89
N GLY A 28 -17.11 0.22 -4.92
CA GLY A 28 -16.68 -0.41 -6.16
C GLY A 28 -15.61 0.36 -6.91
N LEU A 29 -14.77 1.10 -6.20
CA LEU A 29 -13.75 1.99 -6.78
C LEU A 29 -12.34 1.38 -6.80
N LEU A 30 -12.21 0.12 -6.40
CA LEU A 30 -10.93 -0.58 -6.49
C LEU A 30 -10.77 -1.27 -7.84
N PRO A 31 -9.56 -1.53 -8.35
CA PRO A 31 -8.26 -1.25 -7.72
C PRO A 31 -7.90 0.23 -7.71
N ALA A 32 -7.10 0.61 -6.72
CA ALA A 32 -6.64 1.99 -6.57
C ALA A 32 -5.12 2.07 -6.42
N ILE A 33 -4.54 3.13 -6.95
CA ILE A 33 -3.16 3.53 -6.67
C ILE A 33 -3.25 4.75 -5.76
N TRP A 34 -2.60 4.66 -4.60
CA TRP A 34 -2.57 5.73 -3.62
C TRP A 34 -1.15 6.29 -3.54
N PHE A 35 -0.95 7.52 -4.02
CA PHE A 35 0.34 8.17 -3.98
C PHE A 35 0.57 8.81 -2.62
N ILE A 36 1.61 8.35 -1.94
CA ILE A 36 2.09 8.90 -0.67
C ILE A 36 3.56 9.25 -0.89
N PHE A 37 3.92 10.52 -0.78
CA PHE A 37 5.27 11.01 -1.12
C PHE A 37 6.28 10.74 -0.01
N SER A 38 6.22 9.56 0.58
CA SER A 38 7.10 9.08 1.64
C SER A 38 7.18 7.57 1.59
N ARG A 39 8.39 7.02 1.46
CA ARG A 39 8.60 5.56 1.48
C ARG A 39 8.06 4.95 2.77
N ASN A 40 8.40 5.56 3.90
CA ASN A 40 7.89 5.12 5.20
C ASN A 40 6.38 5.22 5.27
N GLY A 41 5.80 6.27 4.72
CA GLY A 41 4.35 6.44 4.66
C GLY A 41 3.66 5.33 3.88
N CYS A 42 4.25 4.88 2.78
CA CYS A 42 3.74 3.75 2.01
C CYS A 42 3.78 2.46 2.83
N ASP A 43 4.91 2.18 3.48
CA ASP A 43 5.07 0.98 4.31
C ASP A 43 4.13 1.02 5.52
N GLU A 44 3.97 2.16 6.15
CA GLU A 44 3.07 2.34 7.29
C GLU A 44 1.61 2.15 6.90
N ALA A 45 1.20 2.67 5.74
CA ALA A 45 -0.17 2.52 5.26
C ALA A 45 -0.49 1.05 4.95
N MET A 46 0.44 0.36 4.30
CA MET A 46 0.34 -1.07 4.05
C MET A 46 0.19 -1.85 5.35
N ALA A 47 1.06 -1.57 6.31
CA ALA A 47 1.04 -2.22 7.62
C ALA A 47 -0.25 -1.94 8.38
N ALA A 48 -0.76 -0.71 8.31
CA ALA A 48 -2.00 -0.32 8.97
C ALA A 48 -3.20 -1.12 8.43
N CYS A 49 -3.27 -1.29 7.12
CA CYS A 49 -4.33 -2.09 6.50
C CYS A 49 -4.24 -3.56 6.94
N ARG A 50 -3.03 -4.13 6.91
CA ARG A 50 -2.80 -5.50 7.38
C ARG A 50 -3.24 -5.66 8.84
N ASP A 51 -2.79 -4.76 9.71
CA ASP A 51 -3.03 -4.85 11.16
C ASP A 51 -4.51 -4.60 11.52
N ALA A 52 -5.21 -3.82 10.72
CA ALA A 52 -6.64 -3.59 10.88
C ALA A 52 -7.51 -4.74 10.36
N GLY A 53 -6.89 -5.76 9.77
CA GLY A 53 -7.62 -6.92 9.24
C GLY A 53 -8.34 -6.65 7.93
N VAL A 54 -7.91 -5.66 7.17
CA VAL A 54 -8.45 -5.39 5.83
C VAL A 54 -8.30 -6.64 4.97
N ARG A 55 -9.35 -6.99 4.25
CA ARG A 55 -9.34 -8.15 3.36
C ARG A 55 -10.14 -7.84 2.11
N LEU A 56 -9.42 -7.66 1.01
CA LEU A 56 -9.99 -7.23 -0.27
C LEU A 56 -9.93 -8.35 -1.31
N THR A 57 -9.53 -9.54 -0.90
CA THR A 57 -9.23 -10.66 -1.79
C THR A 57 -10.03 -11.88 -1.42
N SER A 58 -10.31 -12.70 -2.44
CA SER A 58 -10.90 -14.04 -2.24
C SER A 58 -9.82 -15.03 -1.79
N GLN A 59 -10.23 -16.20 -1.36
CA GLN A 59 -9.32 -17.28 -1.01
C GLN A 59 -8.47 -17.70 -2.23
N GLU A 60 -9.07 -17.72 -3.41
CA GLU A 60 -8.36 -18.04 -4.66
C GLU A 60 -7.31 -16.99 -4.99
N ASP A 61 -7.65 -15.71 -4.82
CA ASP A 61 -6.71 -14.61 -5.03
C ASP A 61 -5.50 -14.76 -4.10
N ARG A 62 -5.73 -15.08 -2.84
CA ARG A 62 -4.67 -15.24 -1.85
C ARG A 62 -3.70 -16.35 -2.21
N ALA A 63 -4.22 -17.46 -2.72
CA ALA A 63 -3.37 -18.57 -3.16
C ALA A 63 -2.48 -18.17 -4.33
N LEU A 64 -3.03 -17.43 -5.31
CA LEU A 64 -2.28 -16.93 -6.45
C LEU A 64 -1.22 -15.90 -6.02
N ILE A 65 -1.58 -14.99 -5.13
CA ILE A 65 -0.65 -13.99 -4.59
C ILE A 65 0.53 -14.67 -3.90
N ARG A 66 0.26 -15.69 -3.09
CA ARG A 66 1.32 -16.44 -2.42
C ARG A 66 2.27 -17.11 -3.42
N THR A 67 1.73 -17.71 -4.47
CA THR A 67 2.55 -18.32 -5.53
C THR A 67 3.43 -17.29 -6.22
N ILE A 68 2.89 -16.11 -6.54
CA ILE A 68 3.65 -15.01 -7.15
C ILE A 68 4.77 -14.57 -6.21
N ALA A 69 4.45 -14.35 -4.93
CA ALA A 69 5.44 -13.94 -3.94
C ALA A 69 6.57 -14.96 -3.80
N GLU A 70 6.24 -16.24 -3.71
CA GLU A 70 7.23 -17.32 -3.60
C GLU A 70 8.11 -17.41 -4.83
N THR A 71 7.53 -17.26 -6.01
CA THR A 71 8.26 -17.31 -7.28
C THR A 71 9.30 -16.20 -7.37
N HIS A 72 8.91 -14.97 -7.06
CA HIS A 72 9.83 -13.83 -7.13
C HIS A 72 10.91 -13.84 -6.04
N THR A 73 10.62 -14.43 -4.90
CA THR A 73 11.55 -14.48 -3.77
C THR A 73 12.35 -15.78 -3.67
N ALA A 74 12.20 -16.67 -4.64
CA ALA A 74 12.81 -18.01 -4.62
C ALA A 74 14.34 -17.97 -4.53
N SER A 75 14.98 -16.90 -5.06
CA SER A 75 16.43 -16.73 -5.00
C SER A 75 16.94 -16.14 -3.69
N LEU A 76 16.05 -15.68 -2.81
CA LEU A 76 16.45 -15.10 -1.53
C LEU A 76 16.64 -16.19 -0.49
N SER A 77 17.70 -16.04 0.35
CA SER A 77 17.95 -16.98 1.44
C SER A 77 16.91 -16.84 2.55
N ALA A 78 16.79 -17.86 3.39
CA ALA A 78 15.92 -17.80 4.56
C ALA A 78 16.31 -16.64 5.48
N ALA A 79 17.61 -16.37 5.62
CA ALA A 79 18.10 -15.24 6.42
C ALA A 79 17.67 -13.91 5.85
N ASP A 80 17.76 -13.73 4.52
CA ASP A 80 17.31 -12.51 3.84
C ASP A 80 15.81 -12.29 4.01
N LEU A 81 15.03 -13.35 3.83
CA LEU A 81 13.58 -13.28 3.99
C LEU A 81 13.19 -12.85 5.41
N LYS A 82 13.92 -13.33 6.40
CA LYS A 82 13.69 -12.94 7.79
C LYS A 82 13.99 -11.46 8.03
N VAL A 83 15.12 -10.98 7.53
CA VAL A 83 15.49 -9.56 7.63
C VAL A 83 14.48 -8.66 6.94
N LEU A 84 13.97 -9.10 5.79
CA LEU A 84 12.99 -8.36 5.00
C LEU A 84 11.56 -8.48 5.55
N ARG A 85 11.37 -9.26 6.60
CA ARG A 85 10.05 -9.50 7.20
C ARG A 85 9.03 -10.01 6.18
N TYR A 86 9.46 -11.01 5.42
CA TYR A 86 8.67 -11.61 4.36
C TYR A 86 7.25 -12.00 4.80
N ASP A 87 7.10 -12.62 5.97
CA ASP A 87 5.80 -13.07 6.46
C ASP A 87 4.80 -11.91 6.61
N ARG A 88 5.26 -10.77 7.10
CA ARG A 88 4.43 -9.57 7.22
C ARG A 88 4.08 -8.97 5.86
N TRP A 89 5.07 -8.95 4.98
CA TRP A 89 4.88 -8.42 3.63
C TRP A 89 3.87 -9.25 2.83
N VAL A 90 4.03 -10.58 2.82
CA VAL A 90 3.12 -11.46 2.09
C VAL A 90 1.72 -11.47 2.68
N ALA A 91 1.59 -11.33 4.01
CA ALA A 91 0.30 -11.22 4.66
C ALA A 91 -0.49 -10.00 4.17
N ALA A 92 0.19 -8.87 3.99
CA ALA A 92 -0.44 -7.67 3.44
C ALA A 92 -0.82 -7.86 1.96
N LEU A 93 0.05 -8.46 1.16
CA LEU A 93 -0.28 -8.80 -0.22
C LEU A 93 -1.51 -9.68 -0.31
N GLU A 94 -1.59 -10.70 0.53
CA GLU A 94 -2.75 -11.59 0.58
C GLU A 94 -4.03 -10.86 0.97
N ALA A 95 -3.93 -9.80 1.77
CA ALA A 95 -5.06 -8.93 2.07
C ALA A 95 -5.47 -8.05 0.87
N GLY A 96 -4.63 -7.95 -0.14
CA GLY A 96 -4.88 -7.16 -1.33
C GLY A 96 -4.25 -5.77 -1.30
N VAL A 97 -3.32 -5.51 -0.37
CA VAL A 97 -2.65 -4.22 -0.25
C VAL A 97 -1.14 -4.38 -0.40
N ALA A 98 -0.50 -3.38 -0.98
CA ALA A 98 0.94 -3.40 -1.21
C ALA A 98 1.52 -2.00 -1.14
N ALA A 99 2.82 -1.92 -0.86
CA ALA A 99 3.60 -0.71 -1.03
C ALA A 99 4.50 -0.89 -2.25
N HIS A 100 4.82 0.21 -2.94
CA HIS A 100 5.75 0.21 -4.08
C HIS A 100 6.58 1.47 -4.08
N HIS A 101 7.88 1.34 -3.83
CA HIS A 101 8.82 2.46 -3.80
C HIS A 101 10.26 1.97 -4.04
N ALA A 102 11.16 2.92 -4.28
CA ALA A 102 12.54 2.63 -4.66
C ALA A 102 13.38 1.99 -3.53
N GLY A 103 12.91 2.05 -2.28
CA GLY A 103 13.61 1.44 -1.15
C GLY A 103 13.38 -0.05 -0.98
N MET A 104 12.49 -0.63 -1.78
CA MET A 104 12.18 -2.07 -1.71
C MET A 104 13.16 -2.88 -2.54
N VAL A 105 13.38 -4.13 -2.13
CA VAL A 105 14.19 -5.05 -2.95
C VAL A 105 13.46 -5.38 -4.25
N PRO A 106 14.20 -5.60 -5.36
CA PRO A 106 13.59 -5.86 -6.66
C PRO A 106 12.58 -7.01 -6.65
N ALA A 107 12.87 -8.11 -5.94
CA ALA A 107 11.97 -9.25 -5.86
C ALA A 107 10.58 -8.85 -5.34
N PHE A 108 10.52 -7.99 -4.32
CA PHE A 108 9.25 -7.53 -3.75
C PHE A 108 8.53 -6.58 -4.72
N LYS A 109 9.27 -5.66 -5.34
CA LYS A 109 8.68 -4.74 -6.33
C LYS A 109 8.07 -5.48 -7.50
N GLU A 110 8.79 -6.44 -8.06
CA GLU A 110 8.34 -7.23 -9.21
C GLU A 110 7.12 -8.09 -8.87
N ALA A 111 7.08 -8.66 -7.68
CA ALA A 111 5.92 -9.41 -7.22
C ALA A 111 4.68 -8.52 -7.12
N VAL A 112 4.82 -7.33 -6.55
CA VAL A 112 3.73 -6.35 -6.47
C VAL A 112 3.24 -5.96 -7.86
N GLU A 113 4.16 -5.66 -8.76
CA GLU A 113 3.84 -5.27 -10.14
C GLU A 113 3.05 -6.36 -10.86
N GLU A 114 3.49 -7.61 -10.77
CA GLU A 114 2.80 -8.74 -11.39
C GLU A 114 1.41 -8.93 -10.79
N ALA A 115 1.33 -9.00 -9.47
CA ALA A 115 0.05 -9.23 -8.79
C ALA A 115 -0.95 -8.10 -9.04
N PHE A 116 -0.49 -6.87 -9.11
CA PHE A 116 -1.37 -5.73 -9.42
C PHE A 116 -1.85 -5.77 -10.87
N THR A 117 -0.96 -6.07 -11.80
CA THR A 117 -1.32 -6.22 -13.23
C THR A 117 -2.38 -7.29 -13.45
N LEU A 118 -2.34 -8.37 -12.66
CA LEU A 118 -3.33 -9.45 -12.72
C LEU A 118 -4.63 -9.14 -11.96
N GLY A 119 -4.72 -7.94 -11.37
CA GLY A 119 -5.93 -7.55 -10.64
C GLY A 119 -6.06 -8.16 -9.25
N LEU A 120 -4.99 -8.77 -8.73
CA LEU A 120 -5.01 -9.43 -7.43
C LEU A 120 -4.78 -8.46 -6.26
N ILE A 121 -3.95 -7.44 -6.47
CA ILE A 121 -3.74 -6.38 -5.50
C ILE A 121 -4.76 -5.27 -5.78
N LYS A 122 -5.43 -4.83 -4.74
CA LYS A 122 -6.55 -3.87 -4.87
C LYS A 122 -6.14 -2.44 -4.52
N VAL A 123 -5.13 -2.27 -3.67
CA VAL A 123 -4.59 -0.95 -3.33
C VAL A 123 -3.07 -1.01 -3.30
N VAL A 124 -2.42 -0.11 -4.03
CA VAL A 124 -0.96 0.06 -3.98
C VAL A 124 -0.67 1.45 -3.45
N PHE A 125 0.07 1.50 -2.34
CA PHE A 125 0.62 2.74 -1.81
C PHE A 125 1.99 2.97 -2.45
N ALA A 126 2.13 4.03 -3.25
CA ALA A 126 3.34 4.26 -4.05
C ALA A 126 3.85 5.68 -3.89
N THR A 127 5.18 5.83 -3.95
CA THR A 127 5.81 7.16 -3.89
C THR A 127 5.81 7.86 -5.24
N GLU A 128 5.88 7.09 -6.32
CA GLU A 128 6.01 7.58 -7.69
C GLU A 128 5.19 6.71 -8.61
N THR A 129 5.10 7.14 -9.85
CA THR A 129 4.51 6.33 -10.91
C THR A 129 5.18 4.95 -10.93
N LEU A 130 4.37 3.92 -10.87
CA LEU A 130 4.83 2.54 -10.96
C LEU A 130 5.61 2.34 -12.27
N ALA A 131 6.48 1.34 -12.30
CA ALA A 131 7.44 1.13 -13.37
C ALA A 131 6.85 1.36 -14.76
N LEU A 132 7.55 2.12 -15.56
CA LEU A 132 7.19 2.49 -16.92
C LEU A 132 6.88 1.24 -17.75
N GLY A 133 5.76 1.26 -18.45
CA GLY A 133 5.34 0.18 -19.33
C GLY A 133 4.40 -0.83 -18.71
N ILE A 134 4.09 -0.73 -17.42
CA ILE A 134 3.08 -1.58 -16.80
C ILE A 134 1.72 -0.97 -17.05
N ASN A 135 0.88 -1.72 -17.72
CA ASN A 135 -0.52 -1.34 -17.91
C ASN A 135 -1.25 -1.58 -16.59
N MET A 136 -1.37 -0.53 -15.78
CA MET A 136 -1.92 -0.63 -14.44
C MET A 136 -3.44 -0.51 -14.50
N PRO A 137 -4.17 -1.57 -14.18
CA PRO A 137 -5.64 -1.53 -14.22
C PRO A 137 -6.23 -0.85 -13.00
N ALA A 138 -5.83 0.39 -12.74
CA ALA A 138 -6.36 1.17 -11.64
C ALA A 138 -7.64 1.88 -12.06
N ARG A 139 -8.66 1.76 -11.23
CA ARG A 139 -9.93 2.46 -11.40
C ARG A 139 -9.88 3.84 -10.76
N THR A 140 -9.10 3.98 -9.70
CA THR A 140 -9.03 5.19 -8.89
C THR A 140 -7.58 5.54 -8.59
N VAL A 141 -7.29 6.83 -8.58
CA VAL A 141 -6.01 7.36 -8.11
C VAL A 141 -6.30 8.26 -6.92
N VAL A 142 -5.61 7.98 -5.80
CA VAL A 142 -5.69 8.78 -4.58
C VAL A 142 -4.35 9.49 -4.41
N ILE A 143 -4.37 10.76 -4.10
CA ILE A 143 -3.16 11.57 -3.90
C ILE A 143 -3.20 12.18 -2.50
N ASP A 144 -2.22 11.83 -1.66
CA ASP A 144 -2.01 12.51 -0.40
C ASP A 144 -1.30 13.83 -0.67
N LYS A 145 -1.91 14.92 -0.24
CA LYS A 145 -1.27 16.22 -0.30
C LYS A 145 -0.72 16.57 1.07
N LEU A 146 0.60 16.75 1.14
CA LEU A 146 1.22 17.33 2.32
C LEU A 146 1.00 18.84 2.29
N THR A 147 0.40 19.37 3.35
CA THR A 147 0.35 20.82 3.52
C THR A 147 1.74 21.33 3.91
N LYS A 148 2.06 22.54 3.45
CA LYS A 148 3.29 23.19 3.85
C LYS A 148 3.34 23.31 5.38
N TYR A 149 4.52 23.04 5.92
CA TYR A 149 4.84 23.27 7.31
C TYR A 149 4.51 24.73 7.66
N THR A 150 3.56 24.93 8.54
CA THR A 150 3.32 26.24 9.14
C THR A 150 4.18 26.33 10.41
N GLY A 151 4.73 27.50 10.72
CA GLY A 151 5.70 27.72 11.79
C GLY A 151 5.33 27.24 13.20
N ASP A 152 4.16 26.65 13.38
CA ASP A 152 3.66 26.09 14.64
C ASP A 152 3.99 24.59 14.80
N GLY A 153 4.68 23.97 13.86
CA GLY A 153 5.10 22.58 13.96
C GLY A 153 4.01 21.55 13.71
N HIS A 154 2.91 21.94 13.11
CA HIS A 154 1.82 21.01 12.77
C HIS A 154 1.88 20.62 11.31
N ASP A 155 2.13 19.33 11.08
CA ASP A 155 1.94 18.75 9.76
C ASP A 155 0.46 18.46 9.57
N PHE A 156 -0.17 19.23 8.72
CA PHE A 156 -1.54 18.95 8.32
C PHE A 156 -1.55 18.10 7.07
N LEU A 157 -2.04 16.89 7.18
CA LEU A 157 -2.39 16.12 6.01
C LEU A 157 -3.71 16.67 5.50
N THR A 158 -3.70 17.24 4.31
CA THR A 158 -4.94 17.62 3.64
C THR A 158 -5.70 16.34 3.28
N PRO A 159 -7.03 16.42 3.16
CA PRO A 159 -7.81 15.29 2.67
C PRO A 159 -7.22 14.78 1.35
N ALA A 160 -7.14 13.46 1.23
CA ALA A 160 -6.66 12.86 -0.01
C ALA A 160 -7.56 13.27 -1.17
N GLN A 161 -6.95 13.71 -2.25
CA GLN A 161 -7.65 13.98 -3.50
C GLN A 161 -7.64 12.71 -4.32
N PHE A 162 -8.80 12.22 -4.74
CA PHE A 162 -8.86 11.05 -5.58
C PHE A 162 -9.61 11.33 -6.87
N THR A 163 -9.16 10.68 -7.92
CA THR A 163 -9.76 10.77 -9.25
C THR A 163 -10.13 9.36 -9.70
N GLN A 164 -11.37 9.19 -10.10
CA GLN A 164 -11.82 7.95 -10.69
C GLN A 164 -11.41 7.93 -12.16
N LEU A 165 -10.72 6.87 -12.57
CA LEU A 165 -10.35 6.66 -13.95
C LEU A 165 -11.51 5.92 -14.64
N THR A 166 -12.22 6.62 -15.52
CA THR A 166 -13.35 6.06 -16.25
C THR A 166 -12.97 5.68 -17.66
N GLY A 167 -13.58 4.64 -18.20
CA GLY A 167 -13.54 4.34 -19.63
C GLY A 167 -12.39 3.46 -20.11
N ARG A 168 -11.73 2.75 -19.22
CA ARG A 168 -10.69 1.79 -19.64
C ARG A 168 -10.71 0.52 -18.84
#